data_6cefd5ed5afc6654a0f0b077f3da4092
#
_entry.id   6cefd5ed5afc6654a0f0b077f3da4092
#
_cell.length_a   1.000
_cell.length_b   1.000
_cell.length_c   1.000
_cell.angle_alpha   90.00
_cell.angle_beta   90.00
_cell.angle_gamma   90.00
#
_symmetry.space_group_name_H-M   'P 1'
#
loop_
_entity.id
_entity.type
_entity.pdbx_description
1 polymer ?
#
loop_
_entity_poly.entity_id
_entity_poly.type
_entity_poly.pdbx_seq_one_letter_code
_entity_poly.pdbx_strand_id
1 'polypeptide(L)'
;MLELPELTPQHFEILVVRELRKVGLDVAELRIHRRVTLPEPERGYLLELSGVLGGTTGQHRTLIACRRQQAPIGRAPVESLRDHVTEARSAAGLLFGCAEFAPEALTAALDADLALLRVTDGRSAFDTSGWGSPGHYPAWLPAYCAQLVTRDPLGQPRYQLLEPGQGHRILNHMKEGRTG
;
A
#
# COMPACT_ATOMS: atom_id res chain seq x y z
N MET A 1 -16.33 2.05 14.99
CA MET A 1 -14.96 2.31 14.56
C MET A 1 -14.12 1.10 14.89
N LEU A 2 -13.70 0.36 13.88
CA LEU A 2 -12.84 -0.79 14.08
C LEU A 2 -11.45 -0.28 14.46
N GLU A 3 -11.10 -0.40 15.72
CA GLU A 3 -9.69 -0.22 16.11
C GLU A 3 -8.90 -1.32 15.42
N LEU A 4 -8.03 -0.93 14.51
CA LEU A 4 -7.05 -1.86 13.97
C LEU A 4 -6.22 -2.37 15.15
N PRO A 5 -6.07 -3.70 15.33
CA PRO A 5 -5.15 -4.22 16.32
C PRO A 5 -3.77 -3.59 16.14
N GLU A 6 -2.98 -3.60 17.19
CA GLU A 6 -1.67 -2.93 17.19
C GLU A 6 -0.77 -3.44 16.06
N LEU A 7 -0.75 -2.72 14.94
CA LEU A 7 0.22 -2.95 13.89
C LEU A 7 1.46 -2.11 14.22
N THR A 8 2.45 -2.74 14.85
CA THR A 8 3.71 -2.09 15.17
C THR A 8 4.51 -1.81 13.88
N PRO A 9 5.47 -0.85 13.89
CA PRO A 9 6.32 -0.62 12.73
C PRO A 9 7.04 -1.89 12.24
N GLN A 10 7.48 -2.76 13.15
CA GLN A 10 8.15 -4.01 12.81
C GLN A 10 7.19 -4.98 12.10
N HIS A 11 5.97 -5.09 12.58
CA HIS A 11 4.93 -5.91 11.93
C HIS A 11 4.55 -5.35 10.57
N PHE A 12 4.50 -4.03 10.42
CA PHE A 12 4.18 -3.40 9.14
C PHE A 12 5.26 -3.72 8.09
N GLU A 13 6.53 -3.65 8.46
CA GLU A 13 7.64 -4.02 7.58
C GLU A 13 7.51 -5.47 7.10
N ILE A 14 7.26 -6.40 8.01
CA ILE A 14 7.07 -7.82 7.70
C ILE A 14 5.85 -8.02 6.79
N LEU A 15 4.75 -7.33 7.09
CA LEU A 15 3.52 -7.38 6.31
C LEU A 15 3.75 -6.96 4.85
N VAL A 16 4.46 -5.86 4.64
CA VAL A 16 4.78 -5.35 3.30
C VAL A 16 5.54 -6.39 2.49
N VAL A 17 6.60 -6.97 3.05
CA VAL A 17 7.40 -7.99 2.38
C VAL A 17 6.54 -9.20 2.04
N ARG A 18 5.73 -9.66 2.99
CA ARG A 18 4.86 -10.83 2.81
C ARG A 18 3.81 -10.59 1.73
N GLU A 19 3.15 -9.45 1.74
CA GLU A 19 2.11 -9.14 0.75
C GLU A 19 2.68 -8.96 -0.66
N LEU A 20 3.83 -8.35 -0.80
CA LEU A 20 4.50 -8.23 -2.10
C LEU A 20 4.98 -9.60 -2.61
N ARG A 21 5.56 -10.42 -1.75
CA ARG A 21 6.00 -11.78 -2.11
C ARG A 21 4.82 -12.66 -2.53
N LYS A 22 3.68 -12.54 -1.86
CA LYS A 22 2.46 -13.28 -2.19
C LYS A 22 2.04 -13.07 -3.64
N VAL A 23 2.21 -11.89 -4.18
CA VAL A 23 1.83 -11.56 -5.57
C VAL A 23 2.98 -11.74 -6.55
N GLY A 24 4.14 -12.23 -6.10
CA GLY A 24 5.28 -12.53 -6.95
C GLY A 24 6.34 -11.43 -7.03
N LEU A 25 6.31 -10.47 -6.11
CA LEU A 25 7.31 -9.41 -6.04
C LEU A 25 8.23 -9.63 -4.83
N ASP A 26 9.44 -10.08 -5.08
CA ASP A 26 10.45 -10.25 -4.03
C ASP A 26 11.10 -8.91 -3.68
N VAL A 27 11.27 -8.68 -2.38
CA VAL A 27 11.93 -7.49 -1.87
C VAL A 27 13.33 -7.85 -1.39
N ALA A 28 14.33 -7.26 -2.02
CA ALA A 28 15.73 -7.39 -1.64
C ALA A 28 16.28 -6.05 -1.13
N GLU A 29 17.36 -6.10 -0.37
CA GLU A 29 18.06 -4.91 0.13
C GLU A 29 17.17 -3.93 0.90
N LEU A 30 16.22 -4.45 1.67
CA LEU A 30 15.29 -3.62 2.43
C LEU A 30 16.02 -2.80 3.50
N ARG A 31 15.80 -1.49 3.50
CA ARG A 31 16.40 -0.56 4.47
C ARG A 31 15.36 0.42 4.99
N ILE A 32 15.42 0.70 6.29
CA ILE A 32 14.60 1.73 6.91
C ILE A 32 15.35 3.06 6.79
N HIS A 33 14.73 4.04 6.15
CA HIS A 33 15.27 5.38 6.02
C HIS A 33 14.77 6.35 7.08
N ARG A 34 13.49 6.23 7.43
CA ARG A 34 12.85 7.22 8.29
C ARG A 34 11.69 6.60 9.05
N ARG A 35 11.56 7.02 10.31
CA ARG A 35 10.40 6.73 11.15
C ARG A 35 9.91 8.05 11.74
N VAL A 36 8.65 8.37 11.55
CA VAL A 36 8.05 9.63 12.01
C VAL A 36 6.78 9.32 12.80
N THR A 37 6.66 9.93 13.98
CA THR A 37 5.40 9.92 14.71
C THR A 37 4.48 10.99 14.13
N LEU A 38 3.25 10.61 13.81
CA LEU A 38 2.25 11.53 13.28
C LEU A 38 1.43 12.11 14.42
N PRO A 39 1.40 13.46 14.58
CA PRO A 39 0.57 14.10 15.61
C PRO A 39 -0.90 14.10 15.23
N GLU A 40 -1.76 14.59 16.12
CA GLU A 40 -3.16 14.86 15.80
C GLU A 40 -3.26 15.82 14.59
N PRO A 41 -4.23 15.69 13.66
CA PRO A 41 -5.35 14.72 13.72
C PRO A 41 -5.04 13.32 13.18
N GLU A 42 -3.92 13.10 12.48
CA GLU A 42 -3.59 11.82 11.84
C GLU A 42 -3.39 10.71 12.86
N ARG A 43 -2.73 11.01 13.96
CA ARG A 43 -2.42 10.10 15.06
C ARG A 43 -1.94 8.72 14.58
N GLY A 44 -0.64 8.52 14.58
CA GLY A 44 -0.06 7.27 14.14
C GLY A 44 1.43 7.39 13.86
N TYR A 45 1.88 6.72 12.80
CA TYR A 45 3.28 6.80 12.39
C TYR A 45 3.45 6.64 10.89
N LEU A 46 4.59 7.09 10.40
CA LEU A 46 5.07 6.89 9.04
C LEU A 46 6.40 6.13 9.12
N LEU A 47 6.52 5.06 8.36
CA LEU A 47 7.76 4.32 8.17
C LEU A 47 8.13 4.40 6.69
N GLU A 48 9.32 4.86 6.37
CA GLU A 48 9.79 4.96 5.00
C GLU A 48 10.94 4.00 4.77
N LEU A 49 10.77 3.12 3.79
CA LEU A 49 11.68 2.04 3.46
C LEU A 49 12.17 2.19 2.03
N SER A 50 13.33 1.65 1.73
CA SER A 50 13.75 1.41 0.36
C SER A 50 14.09 -0.05 0.15
N GLY A 51 13.94 -0.51 -1.07
CA GLY A 51 14.26 -1.87 -1.45
C GLY A 51 14.34 -2.02 -2.96
N VAL A 52 14.69 -3.21 -3.39
CA VAL A 52 14.68 -3.58 -4.81
C VAL A 52 13.56 -4.61 -5.00
N LEU A 53 12.56 -4.26 -5.80
CA LEU A 53 11.48 -5.19 -6.15
C LEU A 53 11.92 -6.02 -7.37
N GLY A 54 11.97 -7.32 -7.18
CA GLY A 54 12.23 -8.28 -8.25
C GLY A 54 10.95 -8.94 -8.71
N GLY A 55 10.78 -9.06 -10.02
CA GLY A 55 9.66 -9.73 -10.65
C GLY A 55 10.05 -10.28 -12.00
N THR A 56 9.07 -10.77 -12.78
CA THR A 56 9.30 -11.33 -14.12
C THR A 56 9.83 -10.31 -15.12
N THR A 57 9.65 -9.01 -14.87
CA THR A 57 10.04 -7.92 -15.76
C THR A 57 11.34 -7.21 -15.35
N GLY A 58 12.08 -7.77 -14.38
CA GLY A 58 13.34 -7.21 -13.93
C GLY A 58 13.31 -6.70 -12.50
N GLN A 59 14.27 -5.85 -12.15
CA GLN A 59 14.44 -5.29 -10.81
C GLN A 59 14.15 -3.80 -10.82
N HIS A 60 13.45 -3.33 -9.78
CA HIS A 60 13.04 -1.94 -9.64
C HIS A 60 13.44 -1.40 -8.27
N ARG A 61 14.29 -0.37 -8.28
CA ARG A 61 14.61 0.34 -7.05
C ARG A 61 13.38 1.13 -6.62
N THR A 62 12.92 0.91 -5.38
CA THR A 62 11.60 1.36 -4.93
C THR A 62 11.67 1.99 -3.54
N LEU A 63 10.96 3.10 -3.35
CA LEU A 63 10.64 3.62 -2.03
C LEU A 63 9.27 3.10 -1.61
N ILE A 64 9.17 2.69 -0.35
CA ILE A 64 7.94 2.16 0.23
C ILE A 64 7.61 2.98 1.47
N ALA A 65 6.50 3.71 1.44
CA ALA A 65 5.97 4.40 2.60
C ALA A 65 4.89 3.56 3.25
N CYS A 66 5.00 3.37 4.56
CA CYS A 66 4.03 2.63 5.37
C CYS A 66 3.41 3.63 6.34
N ARG A 67 2.13 3.96 6.14
CA ARG A 67 1.47 4.99 6.90
C ARG A 67 0.29 4.41 7.69
N ARG A 68 0.37 4.48 9.00
CA ARG A 68 -0.72 4.16 9.89
C ARG A 68 -1.27 5.45 10.47
N GLN A 69 -2.55 5.74 10.19
CA GLN A 69 -3.23 6.90 10.74
C GLN A 69 -4.72 6.63 10.88
N GLN A 70 -5.41 7.45 11.66
CA GLN A 70 -6.86 7.33 11.86
C GLN A 70 -7.65 8.09 10.79
N ALA A 71 -7.20 9.28 10.43
CA ALA A 71 -7.85 10.08 9.40
C ALA A 71 -7.64 9.50 8.00
N PRO A 72 -8.54 9.74 7.03
CA PRO A 72 -8.31 9.36 5.65
C PRO A 72 -7.01 9.95 5.10
N ILE A 73 -6.35 9.20 4.23
CA ILE A 73 -5.08 9.62 3.62
C ILE A 73 -5.40 10.51 2.43
N GLY A 74 -4.97 11.75 2.51
CA GLY A 74 -5.17 12.75 1.48
C GLY A 74 -4.02 12.87 0.50
N ARG A 75 -3.99 13.97 -0.22
CA ARG A 75 -3.03 14.27 -1.28
C ARG A 75 -1.60 14.47 -0.76
N ALA A 76 -1.43 15.16 0.38
CA ALA A 76 -0.11 15.56 0.88
C ALA A 76 0.86 14.38 1.12
N PRO A 77 0.45 13.27 1.74
CA PRO A 77 1.35 12.11 1.88
C PRO A 77 1.82 11.52 0.55
N VAL A 78 0.97 11.54 -0.46
CA VAL A 78 1.30 11.03 -1.80
C VAL A 78 2.33 11.94 -2.47
N GLU A 79 2.13 13.24 -2.41
CA GLU A 79 3.06 14.23 -2.96
C GLU A 79 4.42 14.18 -2.26
N SER A 80 4.43 13.98 -0.94
CA SER A 80 5.67 13.81 -0.18
C SER A 80 6.46 12.57 -0.64
N LEU A 81 5.78 11.46 -0.86
CA LEU A 81 6.43 10.24 -1.39
C LEU A 81 6.96 10.48 -2.81
N ARG A 82 6.20 11.15 -3.66
CA ARG A 82 6.65 11.52 -5.01
C ARG A 82 7.97 12.30 -4.96
N ASP A 83 8.04 13.29 -4.10
CA ASP A 83 9.24 14.11 -3.96
C ASP A 83 10.44 13.28 -3.49
N HIS A 84 10.23 12.38 -2.53
CA HIS A 84 11.28 11.49 -2.03
C HIS A 84 11.74 10.49 -3.10
N VAL A 85 10.81 9.97 -3.91
CA VAL A 85 11.16 9.10 -5.05
C VAL A 85 12.07 9.83 -6.03
N THR A 86 11.75 11.09 -6.34
CA THR A 86 12.54 11.93 -7.23
C THR A 86 13.93 12.21 -6.64
N GLU A 87 14.01 12.60 -5.38
CA GLU A 87 15.27 12.88 -4.68
C GLU A 87 16.18 11.64 -4.60
N ALA A 88 15.59 10.49 -4.32
CA ALA A 88 16.32 9.23 -4.21
C ALA A 88 16.67 8.61 -5.57
N ARG A 89 16.20 9.20 -6.67
CA ARG A 89 16.33 8.66 -8.03
C ARG A 89 15.83 7.21 -8.11
N SER A 90 14.79 6.90 -7.34
CA SER A 90 14.14 5.60 -7.40
C SER A 90 13.24 5.53 -8.62
N ALA A 91 13.08 4.32 -9.16
CA ALA A 91 12.23 4.10 -10.34
C ALA A 91 10.74 4.07 -9.98
N ALA A 92 10.42 3.78 -8.72
CA ALA A 92 9.06 3.50 -8.31
C ALA A 92 8.79 3.91 -6.86
N GLY A 93 7.51 4.08 -6.53
CA GLY A 93 7.06 4.33 -5.17
C GLY A 93 5.79 3.57 -4.86
N LEU A 94 5.71 3.05 -3.64
CA LEU A 94 4.54 2.38 -3.10
C LEU A 94 4.13 3.05 -1.79
N LEU A 95 2.85 3.31 -1.61
CA LEU A 95 2.31 3.78 -0.33
C LEU A 95 1.32 2.75 0.21
N PHE A 96 1.69 2.12 1.32
CA PHE A 96 0.80 1.27 2.11
C PHE A 96 0.14 2.12 3.19
N GLY A 97 -1.17 2.14 3.24
CA GLY A 97 -1.90 2.93 4.22
C GLY A 97 -2.93 2.13 5.00
N CYS A 98 -2.99 2.35 6.32
CA CYS A 98 -3.97 1.70 7.21
C CYS A 98 -5.22 2.57 7.41
N ALA A 99 -5.58 3.37 6.44
CA ALA A 99 -6.79 4.18 6.45
C ALA A 99 -7.38 4.21 5.05
N GLU A 100 -8.59 4.73 4.91
CA GLU A 100 -9.17 4.97 3.61
C GLU A 100 -8.37 6.05 2.87
N PHE A 101 -8.31 5.94 1.55
CA PHE A 101 -7.69 6.95 0.71
C PHE A 101 -8.76 7.90 0.18
N ALA A 102 -8.50 9.20 0.28
CA ALA A 102 -9.37 10.19 -0.34
C ALA A 102 -9.21 10.16 -1.88
N PRO A 103 -10.24 10.54 -2.65
CA PRO A 103 -10.15 10.56 -4.11
C PRO A 103 -8.97 11.37 -4.66
N GLU A 104 -8.65 12.51 -4.04
CA GLU A 104 -7.52 13.35 -4.42
C GLU A 104 -6.16 12.66 -4.19
N ALA A 105 -6.06 11.75 -3.23
CA ALA A 105 -4.86 10.94 -3.02
C ALA A 105 -4.62 10.00 -4.20
N LEU A 106 -5.67 9.35 -4.67
CA LEU A 106 -5.59 8.47 -5.83
C LEU A 106 -5.21 9.23 -7.11
N THR A 107 -5.83 10.39 -7.32
CA THR A 107 -5.48 11.26 -8.46
C THR A 107 -4.00 11.65 -8.43
N ALA A 108 -3.50 12.08 -7.28
CA ALA A 108 -2.09 12.44 -7.11
C ALA A 108 -1.16 11.24 -7.36
N ALA A 109 -1.55 10.05 -6.91
CA ALA A 109 -0.76 8.83 -7.11
C ALA A 109 -0.68 8.44 -8.60
N LEU A 110 -1.78 8.50 -9.31
CA LEU A 110 -1.81 8.22 -10.75
C LEU A 110 -0.95 9.22 -11.54
N ASP A 111 -1.02 10.50 -11.19
CA ASP A 111 -0.21 11.53 -11.83
C ASP A 111 1.29 11.38 -11.54
N ALA A 112 1.64 10.76 -10.42
CA ALA A 112 3.03 10.60 -9.97
C ALA A 112 3.60 9.20 -10.23
N ASP A 113 2.87 8.31 -10.88
CA ASP A 113 3.26 6.91 -11.11
C ASP A 113 3.53 6.13 -9.81
N LEU A 114 2.73 6.37 -8.79
CA LEU A 114 2.78 5.68 -7.51
C LEU A 114 1.64 4.69 -7.40
N ALA A 115 1.89 3.56 -6.75
CA ALA A 115 0.84 2.60 -6.41
C ALA A 115 0.42 2.79 -4.95
N LEU A 116 -0.87 2.77 -4.70
CA LEU A 116 -1.46 2.84 -3.36
C LEU A 116 -2.00 1.46 -2.98
N LEU A 117 -1.68 1.04 -1.76
CA LEU A 117 -2.21 -0.21 -1.21
C LEU A 117 -2.83 0.09 0.17
N ARG A 118 -4.06 -0.35 0.36
CA ARG A 118 -4.73 -0.24 1.65
C ARG A 118 -4.47 -1.49 2.47
N VAL A 119 -3.96 -1.30 3.68
CA VAL A 119 -3.85 -2.37 4.66
C VAL A 119 -5.12 -2.39 5.49
N THR A 120 -5.78 -3.53 5.54
CA THR A 120 -6.98 -3.74 6.33
C THR A 120 -6.88 -5.06 7.09
N ASP A 121 -7.72 -5.25 8.11
CA ASP A 121 -7.79 -6.53 8.78
C ASP A 121 -8.43 -7.60 7.87
N GLY A 122 -8.05 -8.85 8.09
CA GLY A 122 -8.51 -9.95 7.24
C GLY A 122 -10.01 -10.16 7.27
N ARG A 123 -10.68 -9.89 8.39
CA ARG A 123 -12.14 -10.03 8.52
C ARG A 123 -12.87 -9.02 7.64
N SER A 124 -12.46 -7.77 7.68
CA SER A 124 -13.04 -6.73 6.81
C SER A 124 -12.83 -7.05 5.34
N ALA A 125 -11.65 -7.54 4.96
CA ALA A 125 -11.40 -7.96 3.59
C ALA A 125 -12.27 -9.15 3.18
N PHE A 126 -12.45 -10.12 4.06
CA PHE A 126 -13.31 -11.28 3.83
C PHE A 126 -14.76 -10.86 3.59
N ASP A 127 -15.29 -10.01 4.47
CA ASP A 127 -16.68 -9.56 4.39
C ASP A 127 -16.94 -8.73 3.12
N THR A 128 -16.06 -7.82 2.78
CA THR A 128 -16.21 -6.95 1.60
C THR A 128 -15.96 -7.67 0.28
N SER A 129 -15.15 -8.72 0.27
CA SER A 129 -14.88 -9.52 -0.93
C SER A 129 -15.93 -10.59 -1.21
N GLY A 130 -16.86 -10.81 -0.27
CA GLY A 130 -17.92 -11.80 -0.45
C GLY A 130 -17.43 -13.26 -0.49
N TRP A 131 -16.31 -13.55 0.21
CA TRP A 131 -15.73 -14.91 0.22
C TRP A 131 -16.55 -15.93 1.01
N GLY A 132 -17.48 -15.47 1.84
CA GLY A 132 -18.33 -16.31 2.64
C GLY A 132 -19.30 -15.49 3.49
N SER A 133 -20.05 -16.18 4.36
CA SER A 133 -21.02 -15.52 5.24
C SER A 133 -20.31 -14.62 6.25
N PRO A 134 -20.75 -13.35 6.42
CA PRO A 134 -20.16 -12.45 7.40
C PRO A 134 -20.19 -13.07 8.80
N GLY A 135 -19.07 -12.91 9.54
CA GLY A 135 -18.94 -13.45 10.89
C GLY A 135 -18.48 -14.91 10.97
N HIS A 136 -18.40 -15.62 9.86
CA HIS A 136 -17.95 -17.02 9.80
C HIS A 136 -16.57 -17.08 9.11
N TYR A 137 -15.53 -16.73 9.86
CA TYR A 137 -14.18 -16.60 9.30
C TYR A 137 -13.41 -17.92 9.32
N PRO A 138 -12.76 -18.29 8.20
CA PRO A 138 -11.94 -19.50 8.17
C PRO A 138 -10.66 -19.31 8.99
N ALA A 139 -10.11 -20.43 9.48
CA ALA A 139 -8.90 -20.41 10.30
C ALA A 139 -7.65 -19.93 9.53
N TRP A 140 -7.64 -20.04 8.20
CA TRP A 140 -6.52 -19.60 7.36
C TRP A 140 -6.50 -18.09 7.11
N LEU A 141 -7.55 -17.37 7.53
CA LEU A 141 -7.66 -15.94 7.26
C LEU A 141 -6.53 -15.16 7.95
N PRO A 142 -5.73 -14.37 7.21
CA PRO A 142 -4.66 -13.59 7.82
C PRO A 142 -5.20 -12.47 8.68
N ALA A 143 -4.45 -12.07 9.70
CA ALA A 143 -4.83 -10.94 10.56
C ALA A 143 -4.95 -9.63 9.75
N TYR A 144 -4.06 -9.45 8.79
CA TYR A 144 -4.02 -8.28 7.90
C TYR A 144 -3.79 -8.70 6.46
N CYS A 145 -4.27 -7.89 5.53
CA CYS A 145 -3.98 -8.02 4.11
C CYS A 145 -3.93 -6.66 3.43
N ALA A 146 -3.30 -6.62 2.27
CA ALA A 146 -3.20 -5.40 1.46
C ALA A 146 -4.09 -5.51 0.22
N GLN A 147 -4.72 -4.40 -0.14
CA GLN A 147 -5.59 -4.27 -1.29
C GLN A 147 -5.06 -3.16 -2.20
N LEU A 148 -4.96 -3.42 -3.50
CA LEU A 148 -4.60 -2.38 -4.46
C LEU A 148 -5.73 -1.35 -4.58
N VAL A 149 -5.37 -0.08 -4.50
CA VAL A 149 -6.33 1.01 -4.66
C VAL A 149 -6.41 1.38 -6.13
N THR A 150 -7.59 1.25 -6.70
CA THR A 150 -7.88 1.59 -8.09
C THR A 150 -9.00 2.62 -8.16
N ARG A 151 -9.19 3.20 -9.32
CA ARG A 151 -10.27 4.16 -9.55
C ARG A 151 -11.50 3.44 -10.12
N ASP A 152 -12.66 3.68 -9.52
CA ASP A 152 -13.92 3.22 -10.09
C ASP A 152 -14.39 4.16 -11.23
N PRO A 153 -15.46 3.80 -11.99
CA PRO A 153 -15.97 4.67 -13.07
C PRO A 153 -16.42 6.05 -12.61
N LEU A 154 -16.71 6.24 -11.32
CA LEU A 154 -17.13 7.54 -10.76
C LEU A 154 -15.95 8.34 -10.19
N GLY A 155 -14.71 7.84 -10.35
CA GLY A 155 -13.50 8.49 -9.83
C GLY A 155 -13.23 8.25 -8.36
N GLN A 156 -13.97 7.34 -7.71
CA GLN A 156 -13.79 7.02 -6.30
C GLN A 156 -12.78 5.88 -6.11
N PRO A 157 -12.08 5.86 -4.97
CA PRO A 157 -11.18 4.74 -4.65
C PRO A 157 -11.94 3.43 -4.54
N ARG A 158 -11.38 2.39 -5.17
CA ARG A 158 -11.85 1.02 -5.09
C ARG A 158 -10.72 0.14 -4.59
N TYR A 159 -11.03 -0.74 -3.65
CA TYR A 159 -10.05 -1.61 -3.02
C TYR A 159 -10.18 -3.03 -3.56
N GLN A 160 -9.11 -3.54 -4.16
CA GLN A 160 -9.11 -4.87 -4.77
C GLN A 160 -8.02 -5.74 -4.17
N LEU A 161 -8.40 -6.88 -3.63
CA LEU A 161 -7.43 -7.86 -3.17
C LEU A 161 -6.66 -8.41 -4.37
N LEU A 162 -5.34 -8.52 -4.22
CA LEU A 162 -4.47 -9.12 -5.22
C LEU A 162 -4.27 -10.60 -4.92
N GLU A 163 -4.41 -11.42 -5.96
CA GLU A 163 -4.16 -12.84 -5.90
C GLU A 163 -2.70 -13.16 -6.24
N PRO A 164 -2.21 -14.38 -5.90
CA PRO A 164 -0.88 -14.81 -6.28
C PRO A 164 -0.62 -14.64 -7.77
N GLY A 165 0.56 -14.11 -8.12
CA GLY A 165 0.94 -13.86 -9.51
C GLY A 165 0.46 -12.54 -10.10
N GLN A 166 -0.27 -11.72 -9.37
CA GLN A 166 -0.81 -10.44 -9.85
C GLN A 166 0.09 -9.22 -9.55
N GLY A 167 1.36 -9.44 -9.22
CA GLY A 167 2.30 -8.34 -8.97
C GLY A 167 2.44 -7.37 -10.14
N HIS A 168 2.23 -7.82 -11.37
CA HIS A 168 2.22 -6.97 -12.56
C HIS A 168 1.20 -5.84 -12.46
N ARG A 169 0.10 -6.02 -11.74
CA ARG A 169 -0.91 -4.97 -11.55
C ARG A 169 -0.37 -3.81 -10.73
N ILE A 170 0.46 -4.11 -9.72
CA ILE A 170 1.15 -3.07 -8.94
C ILE A 170 2.16 -2.34 -9.85
N LEU A 171 2.98 -3.09 -10.57
CA LEU A 171 3.99 -2.53 -11.48
C LEU A 171 3.36 -1.67 -12.58
N ASN A 172 2.21 -2.07 -13.12
CA ASN A 172 1.50 -1.31 -14.15
C ASN A 172 1.01 0.04 -13.60
N HIS A 173 0.50 0.07 -12.37
CA HIS A 173 0.09 1.32 -11.72
C HIS A 173 1.23 2.33 -11.62
N MET A 174 2.46 1.84 -11.41
CA MET A 174 3.65 2.68 -11.33
C MET A 174 4.18 3.14 -12.69
N LYS A 175 3.62 2.64 -13.79
CA LYS A 175 4.08 2.94 -15.16
C LYS A 175 3.05 3.63 -16.03
N GLU A 176 1.78 3.61 -15.66
CA GLU A 176 0.68 4.13 -16.50
C GLU A 176 0.79 5.62 -16.82
N GLY A 177 1.47 6.40 -16.01
CA GLY A 177 1.72 7.82 -16.32
C GLY A 177 2.79 8.08 -17.37
N ARG A 178 3.58 7.07 -17.75
CA ARG A 178 4.68 7.22 -18.74
C ARG A 178 4.28 6.96 -20.17
N THR A 179 3.08 6.51 -20.41
CA THR A 179 2.57 6.17 -21.75
C THR A 179 1.61 7.20 -22.32
N GLY A 180 1.57 8.36 -21.68
CA GLY A 180 0.77 9.49 -22.16
C GLY A 180 1.51 10.44 -23.05
#